data_59671955e01dec7dcd175eea9d972d53
#
_entry.id   59671955e01dec7dcd175eea9d972d53
#
_cell.length_a   1.000
_cell.length_b   1.000
_cell.length_c   1.000
_cell.angle_alpha   90.00
_cell.angle_beta   90.00
_cell.angle_gamma   90.00
#
_symmetry.space_group_name_H-M   'P 1'
#
loop_
_entity.id
_entity.type
_entity.pdbx_description
1 polymer ?
#
loop_
_entity_poly.entity_id
_entity_poly.type
_entity_poly.pdbx_seq_one_letter_code
_entity_poly.pdbx_strand_id
1 'polypeptide(L)'
;WGKAICTTQGGLTRSMEYDAAGRVIRLTSENGSHTTFRYDVLDRLIQETGFDGRTQRYHHDLTGKLIRSEDEGLVTHWHYDEADRLTHRTVKGETAERWRYDERGWLTDISHISEGHRVAVHYRYDEKGRLTGERQTVHHPQTEALLWQHETRHAYNAQGLANRCIPDSLPAVEWLTYGSGYLAGMKLGDTPLVEYTRDRLHRETLRRFGRYELTTAYTPAGQLQSQHL
;
A
#
# COMPACT_ATOMS: atom_id res chain seq x y z
N TRP A 1 9.34 -26.40 -11.33
CA TRP A 1 7.97 -26.85 -11.36
C TRP A 1 7.03 -25.66 -11.57
N GLY A 2 6.89 -25.20 -12.82
CA GLY A 2 5.92 -24.17 -13.18
C GLY A 2 6.26 -22.73 -12.74
N LYS A 3 7.46 -22.46 -12.25
CA LYS A 3 7.91 -21.10 -11.95
C LYS A 3 8.51 -20.43 -13.18
N ALA A 4 8.17 -19.17 -13.40
CA ALA A 4 8.74 -18.41 -14.50
C ALA A 4 10.23 -18.14 -14.27
N ILE A 5 11.08 -18.56 -15.19
CA ILE A 5 12.52 -18.27 -15.16
C ILE A 5 12.87 -17.02 -15.96
N CYS A 6 12.00 -16.59 -16.85
CA CYS A 6 12.14 -15.33 -17.57
C CYS A 6 10.76 -14.84 -18.03
N THR A 7 10.66 -13.53 -18.27
CA THR A 7 9.54 -12.87 -18.93
C THR A 7 10.08 -11.96 -20.00
N THR A 8 9.45 -12.00 -21.20
CA THR A 8 9.85 -11.13 -22.32
C THR A 8 8.66 -10.31 -22.76
N GLN A 9 8.84 -8.99 -22.87
CA GLN A 9 7.84 -8.06 -23.35
C GLN A 9 8.50 -6.99 -24.22
N GLY A 10 8.02 -6.78 -25.44
CA GLY A 10 8.59 -5.81 -26.36
C GLY A 10 10.06 -6.05 -26.71
N GLY A 11 10.52 -7.32 -26.69
CA GLY A 11 11.92 -7.68 -26.93
C GLY A 11 12.86 -7.52 -25.74
N LEU A 12 12.36 -7.03 -24.61
CA LEU A 12 13.10 -6.87 -23.36
C LEU A 12 12.85 -8.08 -22.46
N THR A 13 13.91 -8.68 -21.92
CA THR A 13 13.84 -9.91 -21.10
C THR A 13 14.31 -9.64 -19.69
N ARG A 14 13.51 -10.09 -18.71
CA ARG A 14 13.86 -10.21 -17.29
C ARG A 14 14.02 -11.68 -16.96
N SER A 15 15.00 -12.02 -16.13
CA SER A 15 15.22 -13.41 -15.70
C SER A 15 15.20 -13.54 -14.19
N MET A 16 14.84 -14.74 -13.72
CA MET A 16 14.75 -15.11 -12.32
C MET A 16 15.48 -16.43 -12.09
N GLU A 17 16.32 -16.45 -11.06
CA GLU A 17 17.00 -17.66 -10.61
C GLU A 17 16.42 -18.07 -9.25
N TYR A 18 16.33 -19.38 -9.03
CA TYR A 18 15.75 -19.95 -7.81
C TYR A 18 16.74 -20.92 -7.16
N ASP A 19 16.68 -21.02 -5.84
CA ASP A 19 17.37 -22.08 -5.12
C ASP A 19 16.59 -23.40 -5.18
N ALA A 20 17.15 -24.44 -4.56
CA ALA A 20 16.55 -25.78 -4.53
C ALA A 20 15.19 -25.81 -3.80
N ALA A 21 14.92 -24.87 -2.88
CA ALA A 21 13.64 -24.71 -2.20
C ALA A 21 12.64 -23.90 -3.05
N GLY A 22 13.08 -23.36 -4.20
CA GLY A 22 12.25 -22.58 -5.10
C GLY A 22 12.07 -21.13 -4.68
N ARG A 23 12.96 -20.59 -3.84
CA ARG A 23 12.98 -19.16 -3.48
C ARG A 23 13.80 -18.39 -4.50
N VAL A 24 13.38 -17.17 -4.85
CA VAL A 24 14.12 -16.32 -5.78
C VAL A 24 15.44 -15.91 -5.13
N ILE A 25 16.58 -16.23 -5.75
CA ILE A 25 17.91 -15.82 -5.29
C ILE A 25 18.51 -14.72 -6.15
N ARG A 26 17.99 -14.52 -7.37
CA ARG A 26 18.45 -13.47 -8.27
C ARG A 26 17.34 -13.02 -9.22
N LEU A 27 17.23 -11.71 -9.39
CA LEU A 27 16.44 -11.06 -10.44
C LEU A 27 17.40 -10.29 -11.35
N THR A 28 17.29 -10.48 -12.65
CA THR A 28 18.07 -9.73 -13.63
C THR A 28 17.11 -8.93 -14.49
N SER A 29 17.31 -7.61 -14.57
CA SER A 29 16.52 -6.70 -15.39
C SER A 29 16.97 -6.70 -16.86
N GLU A 30 16.22 -5.98 -17.70
CA GLU A 30 16.44 -5.94 -19.15
C GLU A 30 17.80 -5.35 -19.54
N ASN A 31 18.39 -4.49 -18.71
CA ASN A 31 19.70 -3.89 -18.91
C ASN A 31 20.86 -4.73 -18.33
N GLY A 32 20.55 -5.93 -17.80
CA GLY A 32 21.54 -6.83 -17.19
C GLY A 32 21.87 -6.51 -15.72
N SER A 33 21.35 -5.45 -15.14
CA SER A 33 21.49 -5.20 -13.70
C SER A 33 20.70 -6.24 -12.90
N HIS A 34 21.17 -6.58 -11.70
CA HIS A 34 20.56 -7.65 -10.93
C HIS A 34 20.47 -7.35 -9.45
N THR A 35 19.47 -7.93 -8.81
CA THR A 35 19.27 -7.97 -7.36
C THR A 35 19.44 -9.41 -6.90
N THR A 36 20.14 -9.64 -5.80
CA THR A 36 20.34 -10.97 -5.21
C THR A 36 19.73 -11.05 -3.82
N PHE A 37 19.25 -12.25 -3.45
CA PHE A 37 18.58 -12.51 -2.19
C PHE A 37 19.21 -13.72 -1.49
N ARG A 38 19.29 -13.67 -0.16
CA ARG A 38 19.72 -14.78 0.69
C ARG A 38 18.70 -15.03 1.79
N TYR A 39 18.49 -16.28 2.10
CA TYR A 39 17.51 -16.73 3.09
C TYR A 39 18.19 -17.57 4.17
N ASP A 40 17.59 -17.58 5.36
CA ASP A 40 17.98 -18.51 6.40
C ASP A 40 17.30 -19.89 6.21
N VAL A 41 17.57 -20.79 7.15
CA VAL A 41 17.02 -22.16 7.13
C VAL A 41 15.50 -22.22 7.39
N LEU A 42 14.90 -21.13 7.84
CA LEU A 42 13.45 -20.98 8.05
C LEU A 42 12.77 -20.17 6.93
N ASP A 43 13.43 -20.04 5.76
CA ASP A 43 12.94 -19.35 4.57
C ASP A 43 12.75 -17.83 4.73
N ARG A 44 13.36 -17.22 5.76
CA ARG A 44 13.28 -15.78 5.99
C ARG A 44 14.40 -15.07 5.25
N LEU A 45 14.08 -13.94 4.60
CA LEU A 45 15.06 -13.09 3.93
C LEU A 45 16.04 -12.52 4.97
N ILE A 46 17.36 -12.78 4.78
CA ILE A 46 18.42 -12.26 5.65
C ILE A 46 19.34 -11.26 4.96
N GLN A 47 19.35 -11.25 3.64
CA GLN A 47 20.14 -10.27 2.87
C GLN A 47 19.53 -10.04 1.50
N GLU A 48 19.56 -8.79 1.08
CA GLU A 48 19.27 -8.35 -0.27
C GLU A 48 20.43 -7.46 -0.75
N THR A 49 20.91 -7.66 -1.98
CA THR A 49 21.86 -6.76 -2.62
C THR A 49 21.24 -6.25 -3.91
N GLY A 50 20.95 -4.96 -3.96
CA GLY A 50 20.30 -4.28 -5.08
C GLY A 50 21.22 -4.15 -6.30
N PHE A 51 20.63 -3.75 -7.42
CA PHE A 51 21.34 -3.52 -8.70
C PHE A 51 22.40 -2.40 -8.60
N ASP A 52 22.26 -1.50 -7.64
CA ASP A 52 23.23 -0.43 -7.31
C ASP A 52 24.37 -0.89 -6.40
N GLY A 53 24.37 -2.17 -6.01
CA GLY A 53 25.35 -2.77 -5.10
C GLY A 53 25.07 -2.55 -3.61
N ARG A 54 24.03 -1.79 -3.24
CA ARG A 54 23.62 -1.60 -1.85
C ARG A 54 23.18 -2.92 -1.25
N THR A 55 23.66 -3.20 -0.06
CA THR A 55 23.34 -4.43 0.66
C THR A 55 22.55 -4.11 1.92
N GLN A 56 21.36 -4.70 2.01
CA GLN A 56 20.52 -4.70 3.20
C GLN A 56 20.60 -6.06 3.89
N ARG A 57 20.69 -6.07 5.22
CA ARG A 57 20.70 -7.28 6.06
C ARG A 57 19.57 -7.22 7.07
N TYR A 58 19.00 -8.38 7.34
CA TYR A 58 17.82 -8.53 8.19
C TYR A 58 18.09 -9.58 9.25
N HIS A 59 17.72 -9.28 10.51
CA HIS A 59 17.85 -10.17 11.64
C HIS A 59 16.48 -10.36 12.27
N HIS A 60 16.11 -11.60 12.49
CA HIS A 60 14.81 -11.97 13.06
C HIS A 60 15.00 -12.61 14.42
N ASP A 61 14.01 -12.47 15.31
CA ASP A 61 13.96 -13.23 16.54
C ASP A 61 13.53 -14.69 16.29
N LEU A 62 13.45 -15.46 17.37
CA LEU A 62 13.05 -16.87 17.28
C LEU A 62 11.61 -17.06 16.79
N THR A 63 10.75 -16.07 16.94
CA THR A 63 9.35 -16.08 16.49
C THR A 63 9.19 -15.61 15.04
N GLY A 64 10.27 -15.11 14.42
CA GLY A 64 10.27 -14.64 13.03
C GLY A 64 10.05 -13.14 12.84
N LYS A 65 9.96 -12.36 13.94
CA LYS A 65 9.84 -10.90 13.84
C LYS A 65 11.18 -10.26 13.47
N LEU A 66 11.15 -9.28 12.58
CA LEU A 66 12.32 -8.46 12.25
C LEU A 66 12.71 -7.60 13.46
N ILE A 67 13.87 -7.84 14.05
CA ILE A 67 14.35 -7.08 15.21
C ILE A 67 15.46 -6.10 14.88
N ARG A 68 16.18 -6.31 13.76
CA ARG A 68 17.26 -5.45 13.31
C ARG A 68 17.38 -5.49 11.79
N SER A 69 17.56 -4.35 11.19
CA SER A 69 17.96 -4.21 9.79
C SER A 69 19.21 -3.36 9.68
N GLU A 70 20.02 -3.59 8.65
CA GLU A 70 21.23 -2.85 8.37
C GLU A 70 21.27 -2.48 6.89
N ASP A 71 21.46 -1.21 6.58
CA ASP A 71 21.57 -0.67 5.24
C ASP A 71 22.85 0.19 5.18
N GLU A 72 23.91 -0.33 4.54
CA GLU A 72 25.22 0.34 4.40
C GLU A 72 25.79 0.91 5.70
N GLY A 73 25.69 0.15 6.79
CA GLY A 73 26.16 0.54 8.11
C GLY A 73 25.14 1.36 8.94
N LEU A 74 24.00 1.75 8.36
CA LEU A 74 22.90 2.32 9.12
C LEU A 74 22.10 1.18 9.75
N VAL A 75 22.16 1.08 11.07
CA VAL A 75 21.48 0.05 11.85
C VAL A 75 20.16 0.58 12.39
N THR A 76 19.07 -0.15 12.09
CA THR A 76 17.74 0.09 12.64
C THR A 76 17.35 -1.06 13.55
N HIS A 77 16.87 -0.76 14.76
CA HIS A 77 16.27 -1.74 15.67
C HIS A 77 14.76 -1.58 15.71
N TRP A 78 14.06 -2.69 15.71
CA TRP A 78 12.60 -2.79 15.70
C TRP A 78 12.12 -3.33 17.03
N HIS A 79 11.15 -2.65 17.65
CA HIS A 79 10.68 -2.93 19.01
C HIS A 79 9.18 -3.24 18.99
N TYR A 80 8.79 -4.23 19.77
CA TYR A 80 7.43 -4.75 19.82
C TYR A 80 6.89 -4.74 21.25
N ASP A 81 5.59 -4.68 21.40
CA ASP A 81 4.92 -4.86 22.67
C ASP A 81 4.67 -6.36 22.99
N GLU A 82 4.07 -6.64 24.14
CA GLU A 82 3.75 -8.00 24.61
C GLU A 82 2.73 -8.72 23.69
N ALA A 83 1.97 -7.98 22.87
CA ALA A 83 1.04 -8.51 21.87
C ALA A 83 1.67 -8.62 20.48
N ASP A 84 3.01 -8.56 20.37
CA ASP A 84 3.78 -8.66 19.13
C ASP A 84 3.48 -7.54 18.11
N ARG A 85 2.98 -6.38 18.57
CA ARG A 85 2.71 -5.22 17.73
C ARG A 85 3.91 -4.30 17.74
N LEU A 86 4.29 -3.78 16.56
CA LEU A 86 5.40 -2.85 16.40
C LEU A 86 5.10 -1.52 17.14
N THR A 87 5.95 -1.13 18.09
CA THR A 87 5.76 0.09 18.87
C THR A 87 6.65 1.24 18.43
N HIS A 88 7.89 0.96 18.09
CA HIS A 88 8.81 1.97 17.60
C HIS A 88 10.01 1.32 16.89
N ARG A 89 10.71 2.11 16.11
CA ARG A 89 12.03 1.76 15.60
C ARG A 89 13.05 2.81 16.04
N THR A 90 14.26 2.36 16.30
CA THR A 90 15.38 3.24 16.69
C THR A 90 16.48 3.18 15.64
N VAL A 91 17.09 4.34 15.38
CA VAL A 91 18.25 4.51 14.52
C VAL A 91 19.28 5.29 15.30
N LYS A 92 20.52 4.79 15.38
CA LYS A 92 21.59 5.39 16.20
C LYS A 92 21.20 5.64 17.67
N GLY A 93 20.33 4.76 18.22
CA GLY A 93 19.86 4.87 19.61
C GLY A 93 18.70 5.83 19.82
N GLU A 94 18.27 6.59 18.81
CA GLU A 94 17.14 7.51 18.89
C GLU A 94 15.90 6.94 18.25
N THR A 95 14.73 7.25 18.82
CA THR A 95 13.46 6.84 18.22
C THR A 95 13.21 7.59 16.92
N ALA A 96 13.23 6.86 15.81
CA ALA A 96 12.98 7.41 14.49
C ALA A 96 11.49 7.44 14.15
N GLU A 97 10.71 6.45 14.64
CA GLU A 97 9.28 6.34 14.35
C GLU A 97 8.56 5.61 15.47
N ARG A 98 7.28 5.95 15.70
CA ARG A 98 6.42 5.34 16.73
C ARG A 98 5.08 4.95 16.17
N TRP A 99 4.54 3.83 16.65
CA TRP A 99 3.18 3.33 16.41
C TRP A 99 2.45 3.21 17.74
N ARG A 100 1.19 3.61 17.78
CA ARG A 100 0.32 3.47 18.96
C ARG A 100 -0.96 2.76 18.57
N TYR A 101 -1.52 2.03 19.52
CA TYR A 101 -2.70 1.21 19.33
C TYR A 101 -3.71 1.49 20.43
N ASP A 102 -4.99 1.33 20.15
CA ASP A 102 -6.05 1.38 21.15
C ASP A 102 -6.16 0.03 21.90
N GLU A 103 -7.10 -0.03 22.86
CA GLU A 103 -7.34 -1.23 23.68
C GLU A 103 -7.78 -2.44 22.86
N ARG A 104 -8.37 -2.22 21.67
CA ARG A 104 -8.77 -3.27 20.72
C ARG A 104 -7.61 -3.74 19.85
N GLY A 105 -6.46 -3.09 19.92
CA GLY A 105 -5.29 -3.38 19.10
C GLY A 105 -5.31 -2.69 17.72
N TRP A 106 -6.19 -1.72 17.48
CA TRP A 106 -6.21 -0.97 16.24
C TRP A 106 -5.19 0.17 16.29
N LEU A 107 -4.49 0.37 15.18
CA LEU A 107 -3.48 1.43 15.05
C LEU A 107 -4.13 2.82 15.11
N THR A 108 -3.77 3.62 16.11
CA THR A 108 -4.32 4.98 16.28
C THR A 108 -3.40 6.07 15.81
N ASP A 109 -2.08 5.84 15.86
CA ASP A 109 -1.11 6.87 15.52
C ASP A 109 0.17 6.28 14.93
N ILE A 110 0.71 6.95 13.93
CA ILE A 110 2.09 6.80 13.47
C ILE A 110 2.75 8.18 13.55
N SER A 111 3.95 8.28 14.11
CA SER A 111 4.67 9.54 14.18
C SER A 111 6.17 9.39 13.99
N HIS A 112 6.82 10.39 13.42
CA HIS A 112 8.27 10.50 13.24
C HIS A 112 8.71 11.96 13.30
N ILE A 113 10.01 12.16 13.38
CA ILE A 113 10.62 13.50 13.26
C ILE A 113 11.08 13.66 11.80
N SER A 114 10.65 14.74 11.17
CA SER A 114 11.06 15.15 9.82
C SER A 114 11.45 16.63 9.84
N GLU A 115 12.66 16.94 9.39
CA GLU A 115 13.20 18.31 9.36
C GLU A 115 13.03 19.06 10.69
N GLY A 116 13.23 18.36 11.81
CA GLY A 116 13.09 18.89 13.15
C GLY A 116 11.64 19.05 13.66
N HIS A 117 10.63 18.69 12.88
CA HIS A 117 9.22 18.74 13.27
C HIS A 117 8.67 17.34 13.56
N ARG A 118 7.74 17.24 14.50
CA ARG A 118 7.01 16.00 14.72
C ARG A 118 5.84 15.91 13.72
N VAL A 119 5.94 14.96 12.82
CA VAL A 119 4.88 14.62 11.85
C VAL A 119 4.14 13.39 12.36
N ALA A 120 2.82 13.41 12.32
CA ALA A 120 1.99 12.29 12.75
C ALA A 120 0.77 12.08 11.84
N VAL A 121 0.35 10.83 11.72
CA VAL A 121 -0.94 10.44 11.16
C VAL A 121 -1.75 9.79 12.27
N HIS A 122 -2.98 10.27 12.46
CA HIS A 122 -3.92 9.77 13.44
C HIS A 122 -5.08 9.08 12.73
N TYR A 123 -5.44 7.88 13.17
CA TYR A 123 -6.50 7.06 12.61
C TYR A 123 -7.69 6.97 13.54
N ARG A 124 -8.89 7.02 12.98
CA ARG A 124 -10.15 6.81 13.71
C ARG A 124 -10.96 5.70 13.05
N TYR A 125 -11.62 4.93 13.88
CA TYR A 125 -12.41 3.77 13.46
C TYR A 125 -13.83 3.86 14.01
N ASP A 126 -14.76 3.22 13.33
CA ASP A 126 -16.09 2.96 13.87
C ASP A 126 -16.08 1.69 14.76
N GLU A 127 -17.24 1.38 15.32
CA GLU A 127 -17.41 0.21 16.21
C GLU A 127 -17.14 -1.13 15.52
N LYS A 128 -17.19 -1.17 14.18
CA LYS A 128 -16.91 -2.35 13.35
C LYS A 128 -15.46 -2.45 12.90
N GLY A 129 -14.60 -1.52 13.31
CA GLY A 129 -13.18 -1.49 12.93
C GLY A 129 -12.91 -0.91 11.54
N ARG A 130 -13.88 -0.24 10.93
CA ARG A 130 -13.68 0.41 9.64
C ARG A 130 -13.10 1.80 9.84
N LEU A 131 -12.09 2.15 9.05
CA LEU A 131 -11.43 3.46 9.11
C LEU A 131 -12.40 4.58 8.74
N THR A 132 -12.68 5.49 9.67
CA THR A 132 -13.59 6.63 9.45
C THR A 132 -12.86 7.96 9.26
N GLY A 133 -11.59 8.03 9.60
CA GLY A 133 -10.81 9.26 9.41
C GLY A 133 -9.33 9.05 9.58
N GLU A 134 -8.60 9.85 8.81
CA GLU A 134 -7.15 10.02 8.88
C GLU A 134 -6.86 11.50 9.06
N ARG A 135 -6.09 11.85 10.08
CA ARG A 135 -5.65 13.23 10.31
C ARG A 135 -4.14 13.29 10.33
N GLN A 136 -3.56 13.99 9.38
CA GLN A 136 -2.15 14.33 9.34
C GLN A 136 -1.91 15.60 10.14
N THR A 137 -0.82 15.63 10.92
CA THR A 137 -0.45 16.79 11.74
C THR A 137 1.05 17.05 11.69
N VAL A 138 1.43 18.32 11.78
CA VAL A 138 2.79 18.76 11.97
C VAL A 138 2.85 19.62 13.23
N HIS A 139 3.73 19.28 14.16
CA HIS A 139 3.91 19.97 15.43
C HIS A 139 5.33 20.50 15.60
N HIS A 140 5.42 21.62 16.30
CA HIS A 140 6.71 22.17 16.71
C HIS A 140 7.40 21.22 17.70
N PRO A 141 8.69 20.87 17.52
CA PRO A 141 9.32 19.80 18.29
C PRO A 141 9.48 20.11 19.79
N GLN A 142 9.63 21.38 20.18
CA GLN A 142 9.84 21.76 21.59
C GLN A 142 8.54 22.21 22.27
N THR A 143 7.67 22.93 21.57
CA THR A 143 6.45 23.50 22.16
C THR A 143 5.23 22.62 22.00
N GLU A 144 5.31 21.56 21.18
CA GLU A 144 4.19 20.69 20.78
C GLU A 144 3.02 21.45 20.11
N ALA A 145 3.21 22.73 19.77
CA ALA A 145 2.19 23.54 19.10
C ALA A 145 1.86 22.95 17.74
N LEU A 146 0.57 22.83 17.43
CA LEU A 146 0.09 22.40 16.12
C LEU A 146 0.41 23.50 15.10
N LEU A 147 1.20 23.18 14.08
CA LEU A 147 1.58 24.07 12.99
C LEU A 147 0.72 23.87 11.75
N TRP A 148 0.35 22.63 11.47
CA TRP A 148 -0.46 22.26 10.31
C TRP A 148 -1.23 20.98 10.58
N GLN A 149 -2.42 20.88 9.97
CA GLN A 149 -3.19 19.65 9.92
C GLN A 149 -4.01 19.56 8.64
N HIS A 150 -4.28 18.32 8.26
CA HIS A 150 -5.22 17.95 7.20
C HIS A 150 -5.99 16.71 7.64
N GLU A 151 -7.29 16.70 7.44
CA GLU A 151 -8.14 15.56 7.76
C GLU A 151 -8.88 15.04 6.53
N THR A 152 -8.88 13.72 6.37
CA THR A 152 -9.71 13.01 5.39
C THR A 152 -10.65 12.07 6.14
N ARG A 153 -11.94 12.18 5.88
CA ARG A 153 -12.97 11.30 6.45
C ARG A 153 -13.42 10.28 5.42
N HIS A 154 -13.77 9.08 5.88
CA HIS A 154 -14.29 8.00 5.06
C HIS A 154 -15.68 7.64 5.49
N ALA A 155 -16.58 7.44 4.53
CA ALA A 155 -17.94 6.97 4.77
C ALA A 155 -18.19 5.65 4.03
N TYR A 156 -19.16 4.90 4.55
CA TYR A 156 -19.49 3.55 4.09
C TYR A 156 -20.97 3.47 3.78
N ASN A 157 -21.33 2.72 2.74
CA ASN A 157 -22.72 2.46 2.40
C ASN A 157 -23.36 1.42 3.36
N ALA A 158 -24.63 1.13 3.15
CA ALA A 158 -25.36 0.18 3.99
C ALA A 158 -24.80 -1.25 3.93
N GLN A 159 -24.11 -1.63 2.84
CA GLN A 159 -23.43 -2.91 2.66
C GLN A 159 -22.03 -2.94 3.32
N GLY A 160 -21.57 -1.81 3.88
CA GLY A 160 -20.26 -1.71 4.51
C GLY A 160 -19.09 -1.45 3.53
N LEU A 161 -19.39 -1.11 2.29
CA LEU A 161 -18.37 -0.74 1.30
C LEU A 161 -18.03 0.74 1.44
N ALA A 162 -16.74 1.08 1.38
CA ALA A 162 -16.28 2.47 1.34
C ALA A 162 -16.85 3.16 0.10
N ASN A 163 -17.62 4.21 0.30
CA ASN A 163 -18.29 4.90 -0.80
C ASN A 163 -18.02 6.40 -0.87
N ARG A 164 -17.34 6.97 0.15
CA ARG A 164 -17.01 8.39 0.16
C ARG A 164 -15.68 8.67 0.84
N CYS A 165 -14.88 9.53 0.21
CA CYS A 165 -13.65 10.10 0.76
C CYS A 165 -13.83 11.62 0.82
N ILE A 166 -13.73 12.20 2.01
CA ILE A 166 -14.09 13.60 2.29
C ILE A 166 -12.88 14.30 2.90
N PRO A 167 -11.97 14.88 2.07
CA PRO A 167 -10.90 15.74 2.58
C PRO A 167 -11.49 17.07 3.10
N ASP A 168 -10.84 17.67 4.10
CA ASP A 168 -11.32 18.89 4.75
C ASP A 168 -11.26 20.14 3.85
N SER A 169 -10.39 20.14 2.84
CA SER A 169 -10.11 21.31 1.99
C SER A 169 -10.43 21.09 0.50
N LEU A 170 -10.92 19.91 0.12
CA LEU A 170 -11.21 19.54 -1.27
C LEU A 170 -12.61 18.95 -1.40
N PRO A 171 -13.21 18.97 -2.59
CA PRO A 171 -14.47 18.29 -2.84
C PRO A 171 -14.39 16.80 -2.54
N ALA A 172 -15.45 16.23 -1.98
CA ALA A 172 -15.51 14.80 -1.69
C ALA A 172 -15.50 13.97 -2.97
N VAL A 173 -14.79 12.85 -2.94
CA VAL A 173 -14.90 11.79 -3.95
C VAL A 173 -15.96 10.80 -3.47
N GLU A 174 -16.91 10.46 -4.35
CA GLU A 174 -17.96 9.50 -4.08
C GLU A 174 -17.98 8.40 -5.14
N TRP A 175 -18.02 7.14 -4.70
CA TRP A 175 -18.19 5.97 -5.54
C TRP A 175 -19.64 5.53 -5.52
N LEU A 176 -20.28 5.59 -6.68
CA LEU A 176 -21.65 5.16 -6.87
C LEU A 176 -21.65 3.66 -7.19
N THR A 177 -22.33 2.88 -6.38
CA THR A 177 -22.39 1.42 -6.55
C THR A 177 -23.84 0.94 -6.66
N TYR A 178 -24.03 -0.23 -7.24
CA TYR A 178 -25.32 -0.91 -7.33
C TYR A 178 -25.17 -2.41 -7.03
N GLY A 179 -26.29 -3.08 -6.76
CA GLY A 179 -26.30 -4.51 -6.45
C GLY A 179 -25.41 -4.83 -5.24
N SER A 180 -24.54 -5.82 -5.39
CA SER A 180 -23.59 -6.25 -4.34
C SER A 180 -22.30 -5.43 -4.28
N GLY A 181 -22.24 -4.23 -4.87
CA GLY A 181 -21.08 -3.35 -4.83
C GLY A 181 -20.42 -3.09 -6.17
N TYR A 182 -21.09 -3.38 -7.27
CA TYR A 182 -20.57 -3.06 -8.61
C TYR A 182 -20.51 -1.53 -8.80
N LEU A 183 -19.37 -1.03 -9.25
CA LEU A 183 -19.16 0.39 -9.50
C LEU A 183 -20.01 0.85 -10.70
N ALA A 184 -20.86 1.86 -10.47
CA ALA A 184 -21.68 2.52 -11.50
C ALA A 184 -21.11 3.87 -11.93
N GLY A 185 -20.28 4.50 -11.07
CA GLY A 185 -19.67 5.79 -11.39
C GLY A 185 -18.90 6.38 -10.23
N MET A 186 -18.30 7.54 -10.50
CA MET A 186 -17.61 8.35 -9.51
C MET A 186 -17.99 9.82 -9.67
N LYS A 187 -18.06 10.55 -8.56
CA LYS A 187 -18.29 12.00 -8.52
C LYS A 187 -17.18 12.68 -7.73
N LEU A 188 -16.87 13.91 -8.11
CA LEU A 188 -16.07 14.87 -7.32
C LEU A 188 -16.97 16.02 -6.91
N GLY A 189 -17.34 16.08 -5.64
CA GLY A 189 -18.43 16.93 -5.19
C GLY A 189 -19.72 16.61 -5.96
N ASP A 190 -20.30 17.60 -6.64
CA ASP A 190 -21.49 17.41 -7.47
C ASP A 190 -21.19 17.08 -8.94
N THR A 191 -19.91 17.04 -9.33
CA THR A 191 -19.50 16.83 -10.72
C THR A 191 -19.25 15.33 -10.97
N PRO A 192 -19.98 14.70 -11.92
CA PRO A 192 -19.65 13.35 -12.38
C PRO A 192 -18.27 13.32 -13.03
N LEU A 193 -17.41 12.39 -12.61
CA LEU A 193 -16.09 12.15 -13.19
C LEU A 193 -16.13 11.02 -14.22
N VAL A 194 -16.81 9.95 -13.87
CA VAL A 194 -16.95 8.76 -14.73
C VAL A 194 -18.26 8.06 -14.43
N GLU A 195 -18.88 7.53 -15.49
CA GLU A 195 -20.06 6.69 -15.42
C GLU A 195 -19.83 5.38 -16.17
N TYR A 196 -20.31 4.28 -15.62
CA TYR A 196 -20.16 2.95 -16.19
C TYR A 196 -21.52 2.35 -16.52
N THR A 197 -21.68 1.87 -17.76
CA THR A 197 -22.77 0.98 -18.14
C THR A 197 -22.24 -0.45 -18.16
N ARG A 198 -23.04 -1.39 -17.64
CA ARG A 198 -22.65 -2.80 -17.55
C ARG A 198 -23.74 -3.70 -18.13
N ASP A 199 -23.31 -4.85 -18.64
CA ASP A 199 -24.24 -5.87 -19.11
C ASP A 199 -24.84 -6.68 -17.93
N ARG A 200 -25.65 -7.68 -18.26
CA ARG A 200 -26.30 -8.55 -17.27
C ARG A 200 -25.33 -9.41 -16.47
N LEU A 201 -24.09 -9.54 -16.92
CA LEU A 201 -22.99 -10.23 -16.21
C LEU A 201 -22.09 -9.24 -15.47
N HIS A 202 -22.54 -7.98 -15.30
CA HIS A 202 -21.83 -6.89 -14.65
C HIS A 202 -20.50 -6.51 -15.31
N ARG A 203 -20.24 -6.89 -16.56
CA ARG A 203 -19.07 -6.49 -17.31
C ARG A 203 -19.27 -5.06 -17.85
N GLU A 204 -18.23 -4.25 -17.86
CA GLU A 204 -18.27 -2.89 -18.38
C GLU A 204 -18.44 -2.89 -19.90
N THR A 205 -19.53 -2.30 -20.39
CA THR A 205 -19.82 -2.15 -21.83
C THR A 205 -19.63 -0.73 -22.32
N LEU A 206 -19.76 0.25 -21.42
CA LEU A 206 -19.55 1.66 -21.73
C LEU A 206 -18.98 2.38 -20.51
N ARG A 207 -18.01 3.24 -20.76
CA ARG A 207 -17.46 4.20 -19.78
C ARG A 207 -17.54 5.60 -20.36
N ARG A 208 -18.18 6.52 -19.63
CA ARG A 208 -18.21 7.95 -19.95
C ARG A 208 -17.32 8.73 -18.99
N PHE A 209 -16.46 9.58 -19.51
CA PHE A 209 -15.62 10.47 -18.72
C PHE A 209 -15.39 11.79 -19.47
N GLY A 210 -15.96 12.86 -18.91
CA GLY A 210 -16.01 14.14 -19.60
C GLY A 210 -16.76 14.04 -20.93
N ARG A 211 -16.07 14.37 -22.04
CA ARG A 211 -16.61 14.28 -23.40
C ARG A 211 -16.29 12.96 -24.13
N TYR A 212 -15.64 12.05 -23.47
CA TYR A 212 -15.19 10.79 -24.07
C TYR A 212 -16.08 9.64 -23.67
N GLU A 213 -16.26 8.72 -24.60
CA GLU A 213 -16.97 7.46 -24.39
C GLU A 213 -16.10 6.29 -24.85
N LEU A 214 -15.82 5.37 -23.95
CA LEU A 214 -15.13 4.12 -24.25
C LEU A 214 -16.16 2.99 -24.29
N THR A 215 -16.35 2.38 -25.44
CA THR A 215 -17.20 1.19 -25.61
C THR A 215 -16.35 -0.07 -25.56
N THR A 216 -16.87 -1.10 -24.90
CA THR A 216 -16.18 -2.38 -24.73
C THR A 216 -17.10 -3.52 -25.16
N ALA A 217 -16.63 -4.40 -26.03
CA ALA A 217 -17.33 -5.59 -26.45
C ALA A 217 -16.61 -6.87 -25.99
N TYR A 218 -17.40 -7.92 -25.75
CA TYR A 218 -16.92 -9.21 -25.27
C TYR A 218 -17.38 -10.34 -26.18
N THR A 219 -16.55 -11.38 -26.28
CA THR A 219 -16.94 -12.63 -26.92
C THR A 219 -18.01 -13.36 -26.07
N PRO A 220 -18.75 -14.33 -26.64
CA PRO A 220 -19.66 -15.17 -25.86
C PRO A 220 -18.98 -15.89 -24.67
N ALA A 221 -17.70 -16.19 -24.78
CA ALA A 221 -16.88 -16.78 -23.72
C ALA A 221 -16.43 -15.78 -22.65
N GLY A 222 -16.79 -14.49 -22.78
CA GLY A 222 -16.45 -13.43 -21.80
C GLY A 222 -15.09 -12.79 -21.98
N GLN A 223 -14.36 -13.10 -23.02
CA GLN A 223 -13.07 -12.48 -23.33
C GLN A 223 -13.28 -11.11 -23.98
N LEU A 224 -12.40 -10.16 -23.70
CA LEU A 224 -12.41 -8.85 -24.36
C LEU A 224 -12.24 -9.02 -25.87
N GLN A 225 -13.18 -8.50 -26.65
CA GLN A 225 -13.17 -8.55 -28.11
C GLN A 225 -12.66 -7.26 -28.74
N SER A 226 -13.19 -6.12 -28.30
CA SER A 226 -12.78 -4.80 -28.79
C SER A 226 -13.04 -3.71 -27.76
N GLN A 227 -12.27 -2.62 -27.90
CA GLN A 227 -12.51 -1.35 -27.22
C GLN A 227 -12.39 -0.22 -28.22
N HIS A 228 -13.30 0.75 -28.17
CA HIS A 228 -13.32 1.94 -29.02
C HIS A 228 -13.56 3.18 -28.16
N LEU A 229 -12.70 4.20 -28.34
CA LEU A 229 -12.77 5.52 -27.71
C LEU A 229 -13.34 6.53 -28.70
#